data_b0cee8387982cb77c792be7f40fc36a3
#
_entry.id   b0cee8387982cb77c792be7f40fc36a3
#
_cell.length_a   1.000
_cell.length_b   1.000
_cell.length_c   1.000
_cell.angle_alpha   90.00
_cell.angle_beta   90.00
_cell.angle_gamma   90.00
#
_symmetry.space_group_name_H-M   'P 1'
#
loop_
_entity.id
_entity.type
_entity.pdbx_description
1 polymer ?
#
loop_
_entity_poly.entity_id
_entity_poly.type
_entity_poly.pdbx_seq_one_letter_code
_entity_poly.pdbx_strand_id
1 'polypeptide(L)'
;YDAIVGNPPFIRYQDFDEKSREIAFSYMKENGFHPTKLTNIWLPFLVLSCLALSENGRLGMVIPAELFQVNYAGETREFLARYFDRLTLITFQKLVFEEIQQEVILLLGEKKSEDKGIQVIELSDLDDLKELDLNNFCNYEIKELNHSTEKWIKYYLTNKEIKLIRRLRECEKIPFTTELFEINVGLVSGENAFFLLNRNTVDEYQLANSTRMVIGRTEQLKGVILSERDFKTLIENGKKVYMFMPKNLPFSELSKAEQEYINYGVEQGYNKGYKCRIRKNWYCVPQSWEPDAFILRQVNRYPRIILNHVNAVSTDTIHKVRFLDGVNPEFVAAAFLNSFTLALAEITGRSYGGGVLTFEPGEIRQLKIPMKNAEKLDVNKID
;
A
#
# COMPACT_ATOMS: atom_id res chain seq x y z
N TYR A 1 13.87 32.95 13.15
CA TYR A 1 15.20 32.36 13.05
C TYR A 1 15.68 32.34 11.61
N ASP A 2 16.97 32.58 11.38
CA ASP A 2 17.55 32.56 10.02
C ASP A 2 17.83 31.13 9.54
N ALA A 3 18.03 30.20 10.47
CA ALA A 3 18.16 28.79 10.18
C ALA A 3 17.59 27.93 11.30
N ILE A 4 16.91 26.85 10.97
CA ILE A 4 16.46 25.83 11.90
C ILE A 4 16.93 24.48 11.38
N VAL A 5 17.62 23.73 12.24
CA VAL A 5 18.11 22.39 11.97
C VAL A 5 17.58 21.45 13.06
N GLY A 6 17.09 20.28 12.68
CA GLY A 6 16.54 19.36 13.66
C GLY A 6 16.33 17.93 13.19
N ASN A 7 16.18 17.06 14.17
CA ASN A 7 15.75 15.67 13.99
C ASN A 7 14.59 15.44 14.99
N PRO A 8 13.33 15.70 14.58
CA PRO A 8 12.17 15.55 15.45
C PRO A 8 11.91 14.08 15.77
N PRO A 9 11.26 13.77 16.90
CA PRO A 9 10.93 12.40 17.26
C PRO A 9 9.87 11.82 16.31
N PHE A 10 10.02 10.52 15.94
CA PHE A 10 9.09 9.80 15.06
C PHE A 10 8.13 8.94 15.90
N ILE A 11 7.29 9.61 16.71
CA ILE A 11 6.35 8.95 17.62
C ILE A 11 4.95 8.92 16.99
N ARG A 12 4.29 7.76 17.04
CA ARG A 12 2.92 7.61 16.53
C ARG A 12 1.92 8.32 17.44
N TYR A 13 0.77 8.69 16.88
CA TYR A 13 -0.33 9.35 17.60
C TYR A 13 -0.67 8.71 18.95
N GLN A 14 -0.77 7.39 18.99
CA GLN A 14 -1.17 6.65 20.20
C GLN A 14 -0.12 6.63 21.31
N ASP A 15 1.16 6.79 20.95
CA ASP A 15 2.30 6.74 21.83
C ASP A 15 2.75 8.15 22.26
N PHE A 16 2.05 9.20 21.78
CA PHE A 16 2.32 10.59 22.08
C PHE A 16 1.53 11.03 23.32
N ASP A 17 2.23 11.66 24.28
CA ASP A 17 1.61 12.20 25.48
C ASP A 17 0.40 13.09 25.15
N GLU A 18 -0.74 12.82 25.79
CA GLU A 18 -2.02 13.43 25.46
C GLU A 18 -2.01 14.95 25.56
N LYS A 19 -1.46 15.50 26.65
CA LYS A 19 -1.40 16.94 26.87
C LYS A 19 -0.54 17.65 25.83
N SER A 20 0.64 17.12 25.54
CA SER A 20 1.55 17.67 24.54
C SER A 20 0.98 17.56 23.14
N ARG A 21 0.28 16.46 22.85
CA ARG A 21 -0.43 16.25 21.58
C ARG A 21 -1.56 17.26 21.36
N GLU A 22 -2.37 17.51 22.38
CA GLU A 22 -3.45 18.51 22.31
C GLU A 22 -2.90 19.89 22.01
N ILE A 23 -1.82 20.30 22.68
CA ILE A 23 -1.15 21.57 22.44
C ILE A 23 -0.63 21.65 21.01
N ALA A 24 0.12 20.64 20.56
CA ALA A 24 0.69 20.60 19.21
C ALA A 24 -0.39 20.67 18.13
N PHE A 25 -1.48 19.91 18.31
CA PHE A 25 -2.59 19.89 17.36
C PHE A 25 -3.45 21.15 17.38
N SER A 26 -3.53 21.84 18.53
CA SER A 26 -4.15 23.17 18.61
C SER A 26 -3.40 24.17 17.71
N TYR A 27 -2.08 24.25 17.87
CA TYR A 27 -1.26 25.10 17.03
C TYR A 27 -1.37 24.76 15.53
N MET A 28 -1.41 23.48 15.18
CA MET A 28 -1.63 23.08 13.79
C MET A 28 -2.98 23.58 13.28
N LYS A 29 -4.06 23.41 14.04
CA LYS A 29 -5.42 23.85 13.65
C LYS A 29 -5.51 25.38 13.51
N GLU A 30 -4.88 26.13 14.42
CA GLU A 30 -4.81 27.59 14.35
C GLU A 30 -4.10 28.08 13.08
N ASN A 31 -3.23 27.24 12.48
CA ASN A 31 -2.52 27.50 11.23
C ASN A 31 -3.17 26.81 10.00
N GLY A 32 -4.41 26.37 10.11
CA GLY A 32 -5.21 25.85 9.00
C GLY A 32 -4.98 24.37 8.64
N PHE A 33 -4.31 23.59 9.52
CA PHE A 33 -4.13 22.16 9.32
C PHE A 33 -5.23 21.35 10.01
N HIS A 34 -5.49 20.14 9.51
CA HIS A 34 -6.50 19.21 10.05
C HIS A 34 -5.85 17.89 10.51
N PRO A 35 -5.10 17.90 11.64
CA PRO A 35 -4.44 16.70 12.13
C PRO A 35 -5.46 15.63 12.54
N THR A 36 -5.17 14.39 12.22
CA THR A 36 -6.01 13.22 12.49
C THR A 36 -5.35 12.27 13.48
N LYS A 37 -6.05 11.21 13.89
CA LYS A 37 -5.49 10.11 14.71
C LYS A 37 -4.38 9.31 14.00
N LEU A 38 -4.07 9.62 12.76
CA LEU A 38 -2.95 9.03 12.01
C LEU A 38 -1.73 9.96 11.96
N THR A 39 -1.88 11.22 12.39
CA THR A 39 -0.82 12.24 12.31
C THR A 39 0.31 11.91 13.30
N ASN A 40 1.49 11.66 12.75
CA ASN A 40 2.71 11.42 13.53
C ASN A 40 3.27 12.74 14.08
N ILE A 41 3.96 12.70 15.23
CA ILE A 41 4.43 13.89 15.95
C ILE A 41 5.49 14.70 15.18
N TRP A 42 6.30 14.10 14.31
CA TRP A 42 7.28 14.85 13.51
C TRP A 42 6.65 15.98 12.67
N LEU A 43 5.39 15.83 12.34
CA LEU A 43 4.65 16.76 11.48
C LEU A 43 4.37 18.10 12.16
N PRO A 44 3.84 18.19 13.40
CA PRO A 44 3.79 19.43 14.17
C PRO A 44 5.16 20.11 14.32
N PHE A 45 6.22 19.33 14.61
CA PHE A 45 7.57 19.90 14.72
C PHE A 45 8.01 20.55 13.42
N LEU A 46 7.79 19.90 12.29
CA LEU A 46 8.13 20.44 10.97
C LEU A 46 7.37 21.75 10.70
N VAL A 47 6.05 21.75 10.88
CA VAL A 47 5.20 22.92 10.61
C VAL A 47 5.60 24.09 11.51
N LEU A 48 5.74 23.87 12.82
CA LEU A 48 6.10 24.93 13.77
C LEU A 48 7.52 25.47 13.49
N SER A 49 8.45 24.62 13.10
CA SER A 49 9.79 25.06 12.69
C SER A 49 9.74 25.95 11.47
N CYS A 50 8.94 25.59 10.47
CA CYS A 50 8.74 26.45 9.30
C CYS A 50 8.19 27.83 9.69
N LEU A 51 7.14 27.88 10.52
CA LEU A 51 6.52 29.11 10.95
C LEU A 51 7.44 30.01 11.79
N ALA A 52 8.43 29.46 12.47
CA ALA A 52 9.43 30.18 13.24
C ALA A 52 10.59 30.78 12.41
N LEU A 53 10.66 30.48 11.12
CA LEU A 53 11.70 31.00 10.23
C LEU A 53 11.47 32.47 9.86
N SER A 54 12.55 33.25 9.80
CA SER A 54 12.59 34.60 9.28
C SER A 54 12.23 34.62 7.77
N GLU A 55 12.10 35.81 7.17
CA GLU A 55 11.71 35.97 5.76
C GLU A 55 12.68 35.28 4.79
N ASN A 56 13.96 35.27 5.06
CA ASN A 56 15.01 34.60 4.27
C ASN A 56 15.49 33.29 4.92
N GLY A 57 14.68 32.71 5.81
CA GLY A 57 15.07 31.59 6.63
C GLY A 57 15.26 30.28 5.86
N ARG A 58 16.08 29.41 6.42
CA ARG A 58 16.43 28.10 5.89
C ARG A 58 16.08 26.99 6.87
N LEU A 59 15.61 25.88 6.36
CA LEU A 59 15.26 24.68 7.12
C LEU A 59 16.18 23.53 6.74
N GLY A 60 16.61 22.76 7.75
CA GLY A 60 17.26 21.47 7.55
C GLY A 60 16.70 20.45 8.54
N MET A 61 15.94 19.46 8.11
CA MET A 61 15.34 18.48 9.01
C MET A 61 15.52 17.06 8.52
N VAL A 62 15.82 16.15 9.45
CA VAL A 62 15.69 14.70 9.26
C VAL A 62 14.24 14.35 9.53
N ILE A 63 13.52 13.81 8.54
CA ILE A 63 12.11 13.45 8.67
C ILE A 63 11.85 12.09 8.03
N PRO A 64 10.75 11.40 8.37
CA PRO A 64 10.38 10.15 7.73
C PRO A 64 10.10 10.32 6.23
N ALA A 65 10.52 9.35 5.41
CA ALA A 65 10.17 9.28 3.99
C ALA A 65 8.64 9.20 3.74
N GLU A 66 7.87 8.91 4.79
CA GLU A 66 6.40 9.02 4.81
C GLU A 66 5.90 10.36 4.25
N LEU A 67 6.68 11.46 4.37
CA LEU A 67 6.33 12.75 3.76
C LEU A 67 5.96 12.62 2.28
N PHE A 68 6.63 11.75 1.51
CA PHE A 68 6.39 11.59 0.08
C PHE A 68 4.98 11.09 -0.24
N GLN A 69 4.35 10.30 0.64
CA GLN A 69 3.26 9.42 0.21
C GLN A 69 2.05 9.33 1.14
N VAL A 70 2.21 9.51 2.47
CA VAL A 70 1.07 9.32 3.38
C VAL A 70 0.01 10.41 3.22
N ASN A 71 -1.24 10.00 3.32
CA ASN A 71 -2.36 10.93 3.09
C ASN A 71 -2.43 12.03 4.15
N TYR A 72 -2.11 11.71 5.42
CA TYR A 72 -2.15 12.70 6.50
C TYR A 72 -1.09 13.82 6.35
N ALA A 73 -0.02 13.60 5.55
CA ALA A 73 0.97 14.61 5.23
C ALA A 73 0.62 15.46 3.97
N GLY A 74 -0.54 15.24 3.36
CA GLY A 74 -0.96 15.96 2.16
C GLY A 74 -0.98 17.47 2.33
N GLU A 75 -1.65 17.96 3.38
CA GLU A 75 -1.69 19.39 3.71
C GLU A 75 -0.30 19.96 4.00
N THR A 76 0.57 19.17 4.63
CA THR A 76 1.96 19.57 4.89
C THR A 76 2.76 19.69 3.60
N ARG A 77 2.61 18.78 2.64
CA ARG A 77 3.24 18.91 1.32
C ARG A 77 2.79 20.18 0.59
N GLU A 78 1.49 20.46 0.60
CA GLU A 78 0.93 21.67 0.01
C GLU A 78 1.48 22.93 0.71
N PHE A 79 1.52 22.94 2.04
CA PHE A 79 2.10 24.01 2.82
C PHE A 79 3.58 24.24 2.48
N LEU A 80 4.41 23.20 2.51
CA LEU A 80 5.84 23.30 2.19
C LEU A 80 6.07 23.83 0.77
N ALA A 81 5.26 23.36 -0.20
CA ALA A 81 5.34 23.81 -1.58
C ALA A 81 5.00 25.30 -1.75
N ARG A 82 4.13 25.85 -0.91
CA ARG A 82 3.78 27.29 -0.91
C ARG A 82 4.72 28.14 -0.06
N TYR A 83 5.34 27.54 0.95
CA TYR A 83 6.12 28.23 1.97
C TYR A 83 7.57 28.45 1.56
N PHE A 84 8.13 27.55 0.78
CA PHE A 84 9.52 27.59 0.30
C PHE A 84 9.59 27.83 -1.20
N ASP A 85 10.50 28.74 -1.61
CA ASP A 85 10.85 28.88 -3.03
C ASP A 85 11.57 27.63 -3.53
N ARG A 86 12.46 27.05 -2.70
CA ARG A 86 13.23 25.86 -3.03
C ARG A 86 13.14 24.79 -1.95
N LEU A 87 12.93 23.56 -2.38
CA LEU A 87 13.01 22.36 -1.56
C LEU A 87 14.03 21.38 -2.14
N THR A 88 14.91 20.85 -1.29
CA THR A 88 15.80 19.73 -1.64
C THR A 88 15.53 18.57 -0.72
N LEU A 89 15.26 17.40 -1.29
CA LEU A 89 15.00 16.16 -0.58
C LEU A 89 16.15 15.20 -0.87
N ILE A 90 16.95 14.87 0.15
CA ILE A 90 18.02 13.88 0.02
C ILE A 90 17.51 12.58 0.59
N THR A 91 17.52 11.53 -0.22
CA THR A 91 17.01 10.20 0.09
C THR A 91 18.13 9.17 0.06
N PHE A 92 17.94 8.03 0.70
CA PHE A 92 18.94 6.98 0.82
C PHE A 92 18.37 5.63 0.38
N GLN A 93 19.15 4.85 -0.38
CA GLN A 93 18.76 3.50 -0.79
C GLN A 93 18.89 2.50 0.36
N LYS A 94 19.84 2.73 1.29
CA LYS A 94 20.02 1.95 2.51
C LYS A 94 19.42 2.67 3.71
N LEU A 95 19.01 1.90 4.72
CA LEU A 95 18.55 2.48 5.98
C LEU A 95 19.68 3.27 6.65
N VAL A 96 19.39 4.52 7.00
CA VAL A 96 20.33 5.42 7.72
C VAL A 96 20.51 5.00 9.17
N PHE A 97 19.47 4.48 9.80
CA PHE A 97 19.48 3.99 11.17
C PHE A 97 19.19 2.48 11.16
N GLU A 98 20.21 1.66 11.41
CA GLU A 98 20.11 0.19 11.36
C GLU A 98 19.13 -0.39 12.38
N GLU A 99 18.99 0.28 13.54
CA GLU A 99 18.09 -0.15 14.62
C GLU A 99 16.61 0.20 14.37
N ILE A 100 16.32 1.08 13.42
CA ILE A 100 14.98 1.58 13.13
C ILE A 100 14.64 1.24 11.68
N GLN A 101 13.67 0.34 11.47
CA GLN A 101 13.16 -0.02 10.13
C GLN A 101 12.30 1.11 9.53
N GLN A 102 12.77 2.34 9.59
CA GLN A 102 12.09 3.51 9.05
C GLN A 102 13.02 4.26 8.11
N GLU A 103 12.60 4.41 6.88
CA GLU A 103 13.29 5.25 5.90
C GLU A 103 13.17 6.71 6.30
N VAL A 104 14.29 7.42 6.26
CA VAL A 104 14.37 8.85 6.53
C VAL A 104 14.90 9.61 5.34
N ILE A 105 14.58 10.89 5.30
CA ILE A 105 15.09 11.84 4.31
C ILE A 105 15.64 13.07 5.02
N LEU A 106 16.56 13.77 4.35
CA LEU A 106 16.92 15.13 4.72
C LEU A 106 16.06 16.08 3.89
N LEU A 107 15.25 16.87 4.57
CA LEU A 107 14.47 17.95 3.97
C LEU A 107 15.22 19.26 4.16
N LEU A 108 15.63 19.89 3.05
CA LEU A 108 16.17 21.24 3.05
C LEU A 108 15.17 22.18 2.41
N GLY A 109 14.92 23.33 3.04
CA GLY A 109 14.00 24.35 2.55
C GLY A 109 14.61 25.74 2.58
N GLU A 110 14.45 26.49 1.49
CA GLU A 110 14.86 27.88 1.38
C GLU A 110 13.62 28.75 1.09
N LYS A 111 13.29 29.69 1.99
CA LYS A 111 12.13 30.59 1.81
C LYS A 111 12.33 31.56 0.65
N LYS A 112 13.57 31.95 0.38
CA LYS A 112 13.96 32.78 -0.75
C LYS A 112 15.08 32.07 -1.52
N SER A 113 14.86 31.84 -2.79
CA SER A 113 15.83 31.27 -3.71
C SER A 113 15.62 31.81 -5.12
N GLU A 114 16.71 32.00 -5.86
CA GLU A 114 16.64 32.35 -7.29
C GLU A 114 16.13 31.14 -8.10
N ASP A 115 16.59 29.95 -7.73
CA ASP A 115 16.17 28.68 -8.35
C ASP A 115 14.96 28.13 -7.61
N LYS A 116 13.76 28.30 -8.18
CA LYS A 116 12.51 27.87 -7.56
C LYS A 116 12.11 26.47 -7.98
N GLY A 117 11.68 25.67 -7.01
CA GLY A 117 11.16 24.33 -7.28
C GLY A 117 11.59 23.28 -6.26
N ILE A 118 11.51 22.03 -6.65
CA ILE A 118 11.90 20.87 -5.85
C ILE A 118 12.91 20.01 -6.60
N GLN A 119 13.93 19.54 -5.89
CA GLN A 119 14.85 18.51 -6.40
C GLN A 119 14.91 17.35 -5.44
N VAL A 120 15.14 16.16 -5.98
CA VAL A 120 15.37 14.92 -5.22
C VAL A 120 16.77 14.44 -5.57
N ILE A 121 17.58 14.19 -4.54
CA ILE A 121 18.93 13.66 -4.63
C ILE A 121 18.91 12.30 -3.97
N GLU A 122 19.13 11.24 -4.73
CA GLU A 122 19.17 9.88 -4.23
C GLU A 122 20.62 9.46 -3.99
N LEU A 123 20.95 9.08 -2.78
CA LEU A 123 22.26 8.58 -2.36
C LEU A 123 22.18 7.10 -2.02
N SER A 124 23.28 6.37 -2.14
CA SER A 124 23.30 4.96 -1.75
C SER A 124 23.26 4.82 -0.23
N ASP A 125 24.06 5.61 0.48
CA ASP A 125 24.17 5.59 1.95
C ASP A 125 24.70 6.90 2.55
N LEU A 126 25.06 6.87 3.83
CA LEU A 126 25.59 8.03 4.55
C LEU A 126 27.03 8.43 4.13
N ASP A 127 27.78 7.54 3.55
CA ASP A 127 29.14 7.88 3.09
C ASP A 127 29.06 8.75 1.85
N ASP A 128 28.14 8.47 0.94
CA ASP A 128 27.85 9.36 -0.21
C ASP A 128 27.45 10.77 0.25
N LEU A 129 26.77 10.90 1.39
CA LEU A 129 26.40 12.21 1.96
C LEU A 129 27.63 13.02 2.39
N LYS A 130 28.68 12.37 2.92
CA LYS A 130 29.92 13.06 3.31
C LYS A 130 30.70 13.57 2.11
N GLU A 131 30.58 12.87 0.98
CA GLU A 131 31.27 13.21 -0.27
C GLU A 131 30.41 14.15 -1.15
N LEU A 132 29.19 14.44 -0.75
CA LEU A 132 28.28 15.29 -1.52
C LEU A 132 28.77 16.73 -1.58
N ASP A 133 29.26 17.16 -2.74
CA ASP A 133 29.67 18.54 -2.97
C ASP A 133 28.43 19.43 -3.15
N LEU A 134 28.25 20.39 -2.25
CA LEU A 134 27.15 21.35 -2.30
C LEU A 134 27.18 22.21 -3.60
N ASN A 135 28.35 22.41 -4.21
CA ASN A 135 28.48 23.11 -5.50
C ASN A 135 27.87 22.30 -6.65
N ASN A 136 27.70 20.99 -6.47
CA ASN A 136 27.10 20.09 -7.47
C ASN A 136 25.58 20.00 -7.37
N PHE A 137 24.93 20.67 -6.44
CA PHE A 137 23.45 20.67 -6.34
C PHE A 137 22.80 21.22 -7.63
N CYS A 138 23.47 22.12 -8.35
CA CYS A 138 23.00 22.58 -9.65
C CYS A 138 22.95 21.52 -10.76
N ASN A 139 23.62 20.38 -10.58
CA ASN A 139 23.57 19.27 -11.54
C ASN A 139 22.30 18.41 -11.42
N TYR A 140 21.55 18.52 -10.32
CA TYR A 140 20.30 17.82 -10.14
C TYR A 140 19.13 18.63 -10.69
N GLU A 141 18.27 17.96 -11.45
CA GLU A 141 17.12 18.60 -12.09
C GLU A 141 16.15 19.20 -11.07
N ILE A 142 15.90 20.49 -11.19
CA ILE A 142 14.87 21.18 -10.41
C ILE A 142 13.53 20.99 -11.13
N LYS A 143 12.54 20.54 -10.39
CA LYS A 143 11.19 20.24 -10.87
C LYS A 143 10.22 21.28 -10.34
N GLU A 144 9.19 21.56 -11.12
CA GLU A 144 8.13 22.47 -10.71
C GLU A 144 7.37 21.93 -9.49
N LEU A 145 7.30 22.73 -8.43
CA LEU A 145 6.51 22.43 -7.24
C LEU A 145 5.02 22.44 -7.57
N ASN A 146 4.33 21.37 -7.22
CA ASN A 146 2.88 21.32 -7.30
C ASN A 146 2.28 21.74 -5.96
N HIS A 147 1.52 22.83 -5.97
CA HIS A 147 0.82 23.36 -4.81
C HIS A 147 -0.48 22.59 -4.53
N SER A 148 -0.37 21.29 -4.31
CA SER A 148 -1.47 20.38 -4.03
C SER A 148 -1.10 19.34 -2.99
N THR A 149 -2.09 18.60 -2.51
CA THR A 149 -1.91 17.49 -1.55
C THR A 149 -1.36 16.21 -2.19
N GLU A 150 -1.07 16.22 -3.50
CA GLU A 150 -0.56 15.05 -4.22
C GLU A 150 0.72 14.47 -3.60
N LYS A 151 0.91 13.17 -3.82
CA LYS A 151 2.13 12.46 -3.39
C LYS A 151 3.36 12.98 -4.12
N TRP A 152 4.47 13.08 -3.41
CA TRP A 152 5.74 13.57 -3.93
C TRP A 152 6.63 12.48 -4.54
N ILE A 153 6.24 11.22 -4.50
CA ILE A 153 6.92 10.10 -5.18
C ILE A 153 7.21 10.42 -6.66
N LYS A 154 6.32 11.15 -7.32
CA LYS A 154 6.53 11.60 -8.71
C LYS A 154 7.84 12.38 -8.94
N TYR A 155 8.41 13.00 -7.92
CA TYR A 155 9.65 13.79 -8.05
C TYR A 155 10.93 12.96 -8.17
N TYR A 156 10.84 11.63 -8.03
CA TYR A 156 11.91 10.73 -8.47
C TYR A 156 12.03 10.66 -10.00
N LEU A 157 10.98 11.01 -10.71
CA LEU A 157 10.95 11.04 -12.18
C LEU A 157 11.49 12.38 -12.73
N THR A 158 11.98 12.35 -13.96
CA THR A 158 12.38 13.57 -14.69
C THR A 158 11.15 14.43 -15.05
N ASN A 159 11.36 15.71 -15.34
CA ASN A 159 10.29 16.60 -15.81
C ASN A 159 9.59 16.07 -17.07
N LYS A 160 10.33 15.42 -17.98
CA LYS A 160 9.76 14.81 -19.20
C LYS A 160 8.83 13.66 -18.87
N GLU A 161 9.23 12.79 -17.95
CA GLU A 161 8.44 11.65 -17.49
C GLU A 161 7.19 12.09 -16.72
N ILE A 162 7.32 13.06 -15.82
CA ILE A 162 6.18 13.64 -15.09
C ILE A 162 5.13 14.20 -16.08
N LYS A 163 5.57 14.97 -17.08
CA LYS A 163 4.69 15.52 -18.13
C LYS A 163 4.05 14.42 -18.97
N LEU A 164 4.80 13.37 -19.31
CA LEU A 164 4.27 12.21 -20.05
C LEU A 164 3.21 11.47 -19.25
N ILE A 165 3.48 11.14 -17.99
CA ILE A 165 2.51 10.44 -17.11
C ILE A 165 1.24 11.26 -16.94
N ARG A 166 1.35 12.58 -16.71
CA ARG A 166 0.18 13.46 -16.62
C ARG A 166 -0.67 13.39 -17.89
N ARG A 167 -0.05 13.55 -19.07
CA ARG A 167 -0.73 13.47 -20.37
C ARG A 167 -1.42 12.11 -20.58
N LEU A 168 -0.76 11.00 -20.22
CA LEU A 168 -1.35 9.66 -20.34
C LEU A 168 -2.48 9.44 -19.33
N ARG A 169 -2.37 9.99 -18.13
CA ARG A 169 -3.42 9.93 -17.11
C ARG A 169 -4.68 10.70 -17.51
N GLU A 170 -4.51 11.81 -18.23
CA GLU A 170 -5.62 12.63 -18.76
C GLU A 170 -6.22 12.06 -20.05
N CYS A 171 -5.54 11.10 -20.68
CA CYS A 171 -6.00 10.50 -21.94
C CYS A 171 -7.27 9.65 -21.71
N GLU A 172 -8.40 10.08 -22.27
CA GLU A 172 -9.70 9.37 -22.19
C GLU A 172 -9.69 7.99 -22.88
N LYS A 173 -8.76 7.77 -23.84
CA LYS A 173 -8.63 6.48 -24.52
C LYS A 173 -7.95 5.38 -23.70
N ILE A 174 -7.41 5.73 -22.53
CA ILE A 174 -6.85 4.78 -21.59
C ILE A 174 -7.83 4.64 -20.43
N PRO A 175 -8.54 3.51 -20.31
CA PRO A 175 -9.54 3.32 -19.27
C PRO A 175 -8.91 3.25 -17.86
N PHE A 176 -9.66 3.70 -16.88
CA PHE A 176 -9.38 3.39 -15.49
C PHE A 176 -9.67 1.91 -15.21
N THR A 177 -9.01 1.36 -14.20
CA THR A 177 -9.29 0.00 -13.74
C THR A 177 -10.76 -0.21 -13.36
N THR A 178 -11.44 0.83 -12.88
CA THR A 178 -12.87 0.82 -12.55
C THR A 178 -13.79 0.65 -13.75
N GLU A 179 -13.29 0.90 -14.95
CA GLU A 179 -14.00 0.66 -16.22
C GLU A 179 -13.77 -0.77 -16.76
N LEU A 180 -12.88 -1.53 -16.13
CA LEU A 180 -12.50 -2.88 -16.55
C LEU A 180 -12.91 -3.94 -15.51
N PHE A 181 -12.85 -3.62 -14.22
CA PHE A 181 -13.17 -4.57 -13.15
C PHE A 181 -13.55 -3.92 -11.82
N GLU A 182 -14.26 -4.67 -11.00
CA GLU A 182 -14.47 -4.38 -9.59
C GLU A 182 -13.32 -4.95 -8.75
N ILE A 183 -12.90 -4.23 -7.72
CA ILE A 183 -11.90 -4.70 -6.76
C ILE A 183 -12.35 -4.47 -5.33
N ASN A 184 -12.17 -5.48 -4.49
CA ASN A 184 -12.46 -5.43 -3.06
C ASN A 184 -11.44 -6.25 -2.25
N VAL A 185 -11.40 -6.01 -0.95
CA VAL A 185 -10.60 -6.80 -0.01
C VAL A 185 -11.13 -8.24 0.02
N GLY A 186 -10.25 -9.22 0.15
CA GLY A 186 -10.62 -10.62 0.34
C GLY A 186 -11.35 -10.87 1.66
N LEU A 187 -11.63 -12.11 1.96
CA LEU A 187 -12.40 -12.53 3.15
C LEU A 187 -11.61 -12.26 4.44
N VAL A 188 -12.24 -11.61 5.39
CA VAL A 188 -11.69 -11.41 6.74
C VAL A 188 -12.15 -12.57 7.60
N SER A 189 -11.30 -13.56 7.85
CA SER A 189 -11.62 -14.74 8.69
C SER A 189 -11.81 -14.35 10.16
N GLY A 190 -10.96 -13.46 10.65
CA GLY A 190 -10.90 -13.07 12.06
C GLY A 190 -10.01 -13.97 12.91
N GLU A 191 -9.75 -15.22 12.46
CA GLU A 191 -8.84 -16.18 13.10
C GLU A 191 -8.31 -17.18 12.06
N ASN A 192 -7.22 -16.81 11.42
CA ASN A 192 -6.64 -17.65 10.35
C ASN A 192 -6.16 -19.03 10.84
N ALA A 193 -5.80 -19.16 12.12
CA ALA A 193 -5.37 -20.44 12.67
C ALA A 193 -6.49 -21.49 12.63
N PHE A 194 -7.73 -21.05 12.85
CA PHE A 194 -8.94 -21.89 12.81
C PHE A 194 -9.51 -22.04 11.40
N PHE A 195 -9.64 -20.94 10.67
CA PHE A 195 -10.36 -20.95 9.39
C PHE A 195 -9.55 -21.49 8.21
N LEU A 196 -8.20 -21.39 8.24
CA LEU A 196 -7.35 -21.85 7.14
C LEU A 196 -6.79 -23.24 7.44
N LEU A 197 -7.15 -24.21 6.60
CA LEU A 197 -6.86 -25.63 6.75
C LEU A 197 -5.91 -26.12 5.65
N ASN A 198 -5.08 -27.07 5.99
CA ASN A 198 -4.41 -27.92 5.01
C ASN A 198 -5.27 -29.17 4.69
N ARG A 199 -4.84 -29.95 3.72
CA ARG A 199 -5.56 -31.14 3.29
C ARG A 199 -5.74 -32.16 4.42
N ASN A 200 -4.71 -32.38 5.24
CA ASN A 200 -4.74 -33.35 6.33
C ASN A 200 -5.84 -33.02 7.35
N THR A 201 -5.97 -31.76 7.75
CA THR A 201 -7.01 -31.32 8.68
C THR A 201 -8.41 -31.46 8.06
N VAL A 202 -8.55 -31.18 6.76
CA VAL A 202 -9.84 -31.38 6.06
C VAL A 202 -10.25 -32.85 6.07
N ASP A 203 -9.31 -33.76 5.84
CA ASP A 203 -9.57 -35.21 5.81
C ASP A 203 -9.79 -35.77 7.22
N GLU A 204 -9.00 -35.35 8.21
CA GLU A 204 -9.12 -35.74 9.62
C GLU A 204 -10.50 -35.45 10.18
N TYR A 205 -11.01 -34.25 9.98
CA TYR A 205 -12.34 -33.82 10.47
C TYR A 205 -13.46 -34.03 9.45
N GLN A 206 -13.18 -34.63 8.27
CA GLN A 206 -14.19 -34.90 7.22
C GLN A 206 -14.93 -33.63 6.75
N LEU A 207 -14.20 -32.51 6.58
CA LEU A 207 -14.75 -31.17 6.27
C LEU A 207 -14.83 -30.85 4.78
N ALA A 208 -14.66 -31.80 3.87
CA ALA A 208 -14.61 -31.55 2.43
C ALA A 208 -15.82 -30.75 1.91
N ASN A 209 -17.04 -31.03 2.42
CA ASN A 209 -18.26 -30.34 2.00
C ASN A 209 -18.47 -28.96 2.67
N SER A 210 -17.63 -28.63 3.64
CA SER A 210 -17.71 -27.40 4.44
C SER A 210 -16.48 -26.52 4.26
N THR A 211 -15.71 -26.77 3.20
CA THR A 211 -14.51 -25.98 2.86
C THR A 211 -14.58 -25.45 1.44
N ARG A 212 -13.87 -24.34 1.22
CA ARG A 212 -13.61 -23.76 -0.11
C ARG A 212 -12.12 -23.60 -0.33
N MET A 213 -11.68 -23.72 -1.58
CA MET A 213 -10.31 -23.40 -1.95
C MET A 213 -10.02 -21.93 -1.64
N VAL A 214 -8.86 -21.64 -1.04
CA VAL A 214 -8.48 -20.29 -0.62
C VAL A 214 -7.01 -20.02 -0.86
N ILE A 215 -6.70 -18.79 -1.24
CA ILE A 215 -5.36 -18.24 -1.23
C ILE A 215 -5.25 -17.30 -0.03
N GLY A 216 -4.38 -17.65 0.91
CA GLY A 216 -4.21 -16.92 2.17
C GLY A 216 -2.94 -16.08 2.25
N ARG A 217 -1.98 -16.29 1.34
CA ARG A 217 -0.68 -15.62 1.37
C ARG A 217 -0.17 -15.30 -0.03
N THR A 218 0.50 -14.17 -0.17
CA THR A 218 1.11 -13.69 -1.43
C THR A 218 2.08 -14.71 -2.03
N GLU A 219 2.85 -15.42 -1.20
CA GLU A 219 3.82 -16.44 -1.64
C GLU A 219 3.21 -17.65 -2.37
N GLN A 220 1.89 -17.84 -2.26
CA GLN A 220 1.15 -18.89 -2.94
C GLN A 220 0.86 -18.56 -4.41
N LEU A 221 1.01 -17.30 -4.79
CA LEU A 221 0.74 -16.79 -6.14
C LEU A 221 2.06 -16.40 -6.81
N LYS A 222 2.54 -17.21 -7.75
CA LYS A 222 3.85 -17.00 -8.38
C LYS A 222 3.77 -16.27 -9.72
N GLY A 223 2.91 -16.70 -10.63
CA GLY A 223 2.75 -16.15 -11.98
C GLY A 223 1.56 -15.19 -12.10
N VAL A 224 1.04 -15.04 -13.32
CA VAL A 224 -0.16 -14.28 -13.68
C VAL A 224 -1.41 -15.15 -13.82
N ILE A 225 -1.28 -16.45 -13.65
CA ILE A 225 -2.37 -17.44 -13.65
C ILE A 225 -2.20 -18.35 -12.43
N LEU A 226 -3.26 -18.56 -11.68
CA LEU A 226 -3.37 -19.63 -10.69
C LEU A 226 -4.05 -20.82 -11.35
N SER A 227 -3.28 -21.80 -11.77
CA SER A 227 -3.74 -23.02 -12.43
C SER A 227 -4.07 -24.13 -11.43
N GLU A 228 -4.79 -25.17 -11.88
CA GLU A 228 -5.03 -26.39 -11.10
C GLU A 228 -3.71 -27.08 -10.69
N ARG A 229 -2.71 -27.03 -11.56
CA ARG A 229 -1.36 -27.58 -11.28
C ARG A 229 -0.70 -26.84 -10.13
N ASP A 230 -0.77 -25.50 -10.12
CA ASP A 230 -0.19 -24.69 -9.05
C ASP A 230 -0.90 -24.98 -7.72
N PHE A 231 -2.21 -25.06 -7.75
CA PHE A 231 -3.01 -25.37 -6.57
C PHE A 231 -2.73 -26.77 -6.02
N LYS A 232 -2.58 -27.77 -6.90
CA LYS A 232 -2.18 -29.12 -6.51
C LYS A 232 -0.80 -29.13 -5.84
N THR A 233 0.16 -28.41 -6.39
CA THR A 233 1.50 -28.25 -5.79
C THR A 233 1.43 -27.62 -4.39
N LEU A 234 0.54 -26.66 -4.17
CA LEU A 234 0.33 -26.07 -2.84
C LEU A 234 -0.21 -27.11 -1.84
N ILE A 235 -1.14 -27.96 -2.27
CA ILE A 235 -1.68 -29.07 -1.45
C ILE A 235 -0.57 -30.06 -1.08
N GLU A 236 0.20 -30.53 -2.08
CA GLU A 236 1.31 -31.47 -1.90
C GLU A 236 2.38 -30.94 -0.94
N ASN A 237 2.61 -29.64 -0.94
CA ASN A 237 3.50 -28.94 0.00
C ASN A 237 2.87 -28.66 1.38
N GLY A 238 1.70 -29.23 1.69
CA GLY A 238 1.04 -29.08 2.98
C GLY A 238 0.56 -27.67 3.31
N LYS A 239 0.40 -26.80 2.30
CA LYS A 239 -0.04 -25.42 2.52
C LYS A 239 -1.50 -25.38 2.95
N LYS A 240 -1.87 -24.38 3.77
CA LYS A 240 -3.25 -24.10 4.16
C LYS A 240 -3.97 -23.41 2.99
N VAL A 241 -4.68 -24.19 2.19
CA VAL A 241 -5.37 -23.73 0.96
C VAL A 241 -6.86 -24.07 0.95
N TYR A 242 -7.41 -24.45 2.09
CA TYR A 242 -8.83 -24.65 2.31
C TYR A 242 -9.30 -23.69 3.39
N MET A 243 -10.44 -23.05 3.19
CA MET A 243 -11.10 -22.22 4.19
C MET A 243 -12.34 -22.95 4.70
N PHE A 244 -12.42 -23.13 6.00
CA PHE A 244 -13.62 -23.66 6.65
C PHE A 244 -14.75 -22.62 6.51
N MET A 245 -15.79 -22.99 5.78
CA MET A 245 -16.94 -22.15 5.45
C MET A 245 -18.24 -22.97 5.56
N PRO A 246 -18.64 -23.37 6.76
CA PRO A 246 -19.91 -24.06 6.96
C PRO A 246 -21.08 -23.16 6.58
N LYS A 247 -22.23 -23.74 6.33
CA LYS A 247 -23.49 -23.00 6.14
C LYS A 247 -23.78 -22.14 7.37
N ASN A 248 -24.36 -20.98 7.17
CA ASN A 248 -24.73 -20.08 8.27
C ASN A 248 -26.02 -20.56 8.97
N LEU A 249 -25.90 -21.69 9.63
CA LEU A 249 -26.96 -22.36 10.37
C LEU A 249 -26.65 -22.32 11.88
N PRO A 250 -27.66 -22.51 12.76
CA PRO A 250 -27.44 -22.78 14.17
C PRO A 250 -26.54 -24.00 14.35
N PHE A 251 -25.73 -24.04 15.41
CA PHE A 251 -24.81 -25.13 15.68
C PHE A 251 -25.46 -26.52 15.66
N SER A 252 -26.68 -26.64 16.22
CA SER A 252 -27.45 -27.91 16.28
C SER A 252 -27.87 -28.46 14.90
N GLU A 253 -27.89 -27.63 13.88
CA GLU A 253 -28.29 -27.99 12.52
C GLU A 253 -27.12 -28.34 11.60
N LEU A 254 -25.87 -28.13 12.08
CA LEU A 254 -24.68 -28.50 11.37
C LEU A 254 -24.41 -30.01 11.42
N SER A 255 -23.61 -30.50 10.48
CA SER A 255 -23.15 -31.89 10.47
C SER A 255 -22.32 -32.21 11.73
N LYS A 256 -22.25 -33.49 12.11
CA LYS A 256 -21.43 -33.92 13.26
C LYS A 256 -19.96 -33.52 13.09
N ALA A 257 -19.42 -33.66 11.88
CA ALA A 257 -18.06 -33.27 11.54
C ALA A 257 -17.79 -31.75 11.75
N GLU A 258 -18.74 -30.91 11.32
CA GLU A 258 -18.64 -29.44 11.54
C GLU A 258 -18.75 -29.11 13.03
N GLN A 259 -19.66 -29.75 13.77
CA GLN A 259 -19.83 -29.55 15.21
C GLN A 259 -18.57 -29.95 15.99
N GLU A 260 -17.92 -31.06 15.64
CA GLU A 260 -16.69 -31.55 16.25
C GLU A 260 -15.54 -30.55 16.03
N TYR A 261 -15.37 -30.08 14.79
CA TYR A 261 -14.34 -29.08 14.47
C TYR A 261 -14.60 -27.72 15.15
N ILE A 262 -15.86 -27.30 15.25
CA ILE A 262 -16.24 -26.06 15.95
C ILE A 262 -15.96 -26.17 17.45
N ASN A 263 -16.26 -27.34 18.07
CA ASN A 263 -15.97 -27.60 19.48
C ASN A 263 -14.45 -27.55 19.74
N TYR A 264 -13.64 -28.18 18.90
CA TYR A 264 -12.20 -28.03 18.93
C TYR A 264 -11.79 -26.52 18.90
N GLY A 265 -12.41 -25.74 18.03
CA GLY A 265 -12.17 -24.30 17.95
C GLY A 265 -12.53 -23.53 19.23
N VAL A 266 -13.58 -23.92 19.93
CA VAL A 266 -13.98 -23.36 21.24
C VAL A 266 -12.97 -23.74 22.32
N GLU A 267 -12.55 -25.01 22.38
CA GLU A 267 -11.53 -25.49 23.32
C GLU A 267 -10.19 -24.75 23.17
N GLN A 268 -9.78 -24.50 21.93
CA GLN A 268 -8.58 -23.70 21.64
C GLN A 268 -8.77 -22.20 21.85
N GLY A 269 -9.98 -21.72 22.11
CA GLY A 269 -10.29 -20.32 22.36
C GLY A 269 -10.35 -19.43 21.11
N TYR A 270 -10.40 -19.98 19.90
CA TYR A 270 -10.45 -19.23 18.64
C TYR A 270 -11.72 -18.38 18.48
N ASN A 271 -12.78 -18.71 19.17
CA ASN A 271 -14.02 -17.95 19.23
C ASN A 271 -13.91 -16.61 19.99
N LYS A 272 -12.84 -16.40 20.77
CA LYS A 272 -12.65 -15.21 21.63
C LYS A 272 -12.14 -13.98 20.88
N GLY A 273 -11.61 -14.14 19.66
CA GLY A 273 -11.14 -13.05 18.84
C GLY A 273 -12.23 -12.02 18.54
N TYR A 274 -11.88 -10.74 18.45
CA TYR A 274 -12.85 -9.65 18.26
C TYR A 274 -13.80 -9.91 17.08
N LYS A 275 -13.26 -10.26 15.91
CA LYS A 275 -14.06 -10.51 14.69
C LYS A 275 -14.96 -11.73 14.81
N CYS A 276 -14.58 -12.74 15.59
CA CYS A 276 -15.42 -13.91 15.86
C CYS A 276 -16.57 -13.54 16.82
N ARG A 277 -16.27 -12.82 17.91
CA ARG A 277 -17.28 -12.43 18.92
C ARG A 277 -18.43 -11.58 18.40
N ILE A 278 -18.18 -10.73 17.41
CA ILE A 278 -19.22 -9.83 16.87
C ILE A 278 -20.13 -10.51 15.83
N ARG A 279 -19.84 -11.76 15.44
CA ARG A 279 -20.66 -12.53 14.50
C ARG A 279 -21.77 -13.25 15.25
N LYS A 280 -22.94 -13.39 14.62
CA LYS A 280 -24.05 -14.17 15.16
C LYS A 280 -23.63 -15.63 15.42
N ASN A 281 -22.99 -16.23 14.42
CA ASN A 281 -22.34 -17.54 14.50
C ASN A 281 -20.85 -17.32 14.31
N TRP A 282 -20.05 -17.44 15.36
CA TRP A 282 -18.62 -17.08 15.35
C TRP A 282 -17.81 -17.83 14.28
N TYR A 283 -18.22 -19.07 13.98
CA TYR A 283 -17.62 -19.98 13.00
C TYR A 283 -18.00 -19.67 11.55
N CYS A 284 -18.87 -18.70 11.30
CA CYS A 284 -19.25 -18.32 9.94
C CYS A 284 -18.48 -17.12 9.45
N VAL A 285 -17.75 -17.29 8.34
CA VAL A 285 -17.15 -16.18 7.60
C VAL A 285 -18.22 -15.57 6.68
N PRO A 286 -18.36 -14.23 6.62
CA PRO A 286 -19.30 -13.59 5.72
C PRO A 286 -19.06 -14.04 4.26
N GLN A 287 -20.12 -14.44 3.58
CA GLN A 287 -20.02 -14.83 2.18
C GLN A 287 -19.69 -13.64 1.29
N SER A 288 -18.99 -13.91 0.23
CA SER A 288 -18.60 -12.92 -0.76
C SER A 288 -18.68 -13.52 -2.17
N TRP A 289 -18.67 -12.65 -3.19
CA TRP A 289 -18.63 -13.08 -4.58
C TRP A 289 -17.29 -13.78 -4.92
N GLU A 290 -17.34 -14.68 -5.88
CA GLU A 290 -16.20 -15.44 -6.37
C GLU A 290 -15.32 -14.54 -7.24
N PRO A 291 -14.01 -14.49 -6.99
CA PRO A 291 -13.11 -13.68 -7.81
C PRO A 291 -12.74 -14.37 -9.12
N ASP A 292 -12.76 -13.60 -10.21
CA ASP A 292 -12.19 -14.02 -11.49
C ASP A 292 -10.66 -13.92 -11.47
N ALA A 293 -10.13 -13.02 -10.64
CA ALA A 293 -8.68 -12.79 -10.51
C ALA A 293 -8.34 -12.20 -9.13
N PHE A 294 -7.04 -12.09 -8.88
CA PHE A 294 -6.46 -11.52 -7.67
C PHE A 294 -5.49 -10.38 -8.00
N ILE A 295 -5.37 -9.42 -7.08
CA ILE A 295 -4.28 -8.45 -7.02
C ILE A 295 -3.66 -8.53 -5.63
N LEU A 296 -2.33 -8.59 -5.58
CA LEU A 296 -1.59 -8.64 -4.32
C LEU A 296 -1.72 -7.31 -3.59
N ARG A 297 -2.07 -7.35 -2.30
CA ARG A 297 -2.09 -6.16 -1.45
C ARG A 297 -0.68 -5.61 -1.21
N GLN A 298 0.29 -6.50 -1.06
CA GLN A 298 1.69 -6.15 -0.85
C GLN A 298 2.57 -6.81 -1.92
N VAL A 299 3.45 -6.03 -2.52
CA VAL A 299 4.36 -6.47 -3.58
C VAL A 299 5.78 -5.98 -3.32
N ASN A 300 6.77 -6.82 -3.63
CA ASN A 300 8.19 -6.47 -3.53
C ASN A 300 8.80 -6.11 -4.89
N ARG A 301 8.23 -6.64 -5.99
CA ARG A 301 8.76 -6.39 -7.35
C ARG A 301 7.85 -5.48 -8.14
N TYR A 302 6.67 -5.98 -8.50
CA TYR A 302 5.67 -5.25 -9.27
C TYR A 302 4.26 -5.79 -9.01
N PRO A 303 3.24 -4.94 -9.06
CA PRO A 303 1.85 -5.39 -8.99
C PRO A 303 1.47 -6.11 -10.28
N ARG A 304 0.57 -7.10 -10.16
CA ARG A 304 0.02 -7.84 -11.30
C ARG A 304 -1.39 -8.34 -11.00
N ILE A 305 -2.14 -8.57 -12.05
CA ILE A 305 -3.42 -9.28 -12.00
C ILE A 305 -3.13 -10.76 -12.20
N ILE A 306 -3.70 -11.62 -11.35
CA ILE A 306 -3.48 -13.05 -11.35
C ILE A 306 -4.82 -13.74 -11.60
N LEU A 307 -5.01 -14.35 -12.76
CA LEU A 307 -6.23 -15.02 -13.16
C LEU A 307 -6.49 -16.25 -12.28
N ASN A 308 -7.74 -16.46 -11.88
CA ASN A 308 -8.15 -17.51 -10.96
C ASN A 308 -8.84 -18.67 -11.70
N HIS A 309 -8.08 -19.64 -12.17
CA HIS A 309 -8.62 -20.80 -12.90
C HIS A 309 -9.04 -21.96 -11.98
N VAL A 310 -9.02 -21.77 -10.65
CA VAL A 310 -9.39 -22.81 -9.67
C VAL A 310 -10.59 -22.43 -8.80
N ASN A 311 -11.23 -21.31 -9.07
CA ASN A 311 -12.36 -20.78 -8.29
C ASN A 311 -12.04 -20.64 -6.78
N ALA A 312 -10.81 -20.31 -6.44
CA ALA A 312 -10.40 -20.07 -5.06
C ALA A 312 -10.92 -18.70 -4.59
N VAL A 313 -11.22 -18.59 -3.29
CA VAL A 313 -11.42 -17.30 -2.62
C VAL A 313 -10.08 -16.78 -2.09
N SER A 314 -10.03 -15.54 -1.60
CA SER A 314 -8.83 -14.98 -0.97
C SER A 314 -9.10 -14.45 0.42
N THR A 315 -8.07 -14.43 1.27
CA THR A 315 -8.10 -13.70 2.53
C THR A 315 -7.84 -12.19 2.30
N ASP A 316 -8.00 -11.38 3.34
CA ASP A 316 -7.80 -9.93 3.34
C ASP A 316 -6.39 -9.44 2.98
N THR A 317 -5.43 -10.35 2.90
CA THR A 317 -4.07 -10.06 2.42
C THR A 317 -3.98 -10.00 0.89
N ILE A 318 -5.02 -10.39 0.18
CA ILE A 318 -5.09 -10.47 -1.28
C ILE A 318 -6.43 -9.90 -1.73
N HIS A 319 -6.39 -8.89 -2.61
CA HIS A 319 -7.60 -8.31 -3.16
C HIS A 319 -8.22 -9.23 -4.21
N LYS A 320 -9.54 -9.29 -4.21
CA LYS A 320 -10.34 -10.03 -5.18
C LYS A 320 -10.82 -9.09 -6.28
N VAL A 321 -10.78 -9.59 -7.50
CA VAL A 321 -11.16 -8.90 -8.74
C VAL A 321 -12.27 -9.64 -9.43
N ARG A 322 -13.25 -8.90 -9.97
CA ARG A 322 -14.30 -9.40 -10.87
C ARG A 322 -14.37 -8.47 -12.08
N PHE A 323 -14.18 -9.04 -13.26
CA PHE A 323 -14.24 -8.27 -14.50
C PHE A 323 -15.66 -7.84 -14.84
N LEU A 324 -15.78 -6.70 -15.52
CA LEU A 324 -17.06 -6.21 -15.99
C LEU A 324 -17.50 -7.00 -17.24
N ASP A 325 -18.80 -7.00 -17.50
CA ASP A 325 -19.37 -7.69 -18.67
C ASP A 325 -18.74 -7.20 -19.98
N GLY A 326 -18.34 -8.14 -20.82
CA GLY A 326 -17.69 -7.88 -22.11
C GLY A 326 -16.19 -7.59 -22.04
N VAL A 327 -15.59 -7.53 -20.85
CA VAL A 327 -14.14 -7.38 -20.68
C VAL A 327 -13.46 -8.75 -20.73
N ASN A 328 -12.42 -8.90 -21.56
CA ASN A 328 -11.62 -10.12 -21.58
C ASN A 328 -10.56 -10.11 -20.47
N PRO A 329 -10.63 -11.04 -19.49
CA PRO A 329 -9.70 -11.10 -18.35
C PRO A 329 -8.24 -11.24 -18.75
N GLU A 330 -7.93 -12.08 -19.76
CA GLU A 330 -6.56 -12.36 -20.19
C GLU A 330 -5.91 -11.12 -20.80
N PHE A 331 -6.66 -10.36 -21.61
CA PHE A 331 -6.15 -9.12 -22.21
C PHE A 331 -5.87 -8.07 -21.15
N VAL A 332 -6.72 -7.95 -20.13
CA VAL A 332 -6.50 -7.01 -19.04
C VAL A 332 -5.29 -7.41 -18.18
N ALA A 333 -5.17 -8.70 -17.84
CA ALA A 333 -4.04 -9.19 -17.05
C ALA A 333 -2.71 -8.98 -17.78
N ALA A 334 -2.66 -9.27 -19.09
CA ALA A 334 -1.48 -9.04 -19.91
C ALA A 334 -1.18 -7.54 -20.09
N ALA A 335 -2.19 -6.73 -20.39
CA ALA A 335 -2.03 -5.30 -20.61
C ALA A 335 -1.67 -4.52 -19.33
N PHE A 336 -1.97 -5.06 -18.15
CA PHE A 336 -1.59 -4.44 -16.86
C PHE A 336 -0.06 -4.31 -16.73
N LEU A 337 0.70 -5.24 -17.28
CA LEU A 337 2.17 -5.30 -17.18
C LEU A 337 2.84 -4.42 -18.25
N ASN A 338 2.60 -3.12 -18.17
CA ASN A 338 3.22 -2.14 -19.04
C ASN A 338 3.87 -1.01 -18.21
N SER A 339 4.86 -0.31 -18.79
CA SER A 339 5.65 0.72 -18.10
C SER A 339 4.81 1.86 -17.51
N PHE A 340 3.74 2.28 -18.20
CA PHE A 340 2.88 3.36 -17.73
C PHE A 340 2.05 2.94 -16.51
N THR A 341 1.37 1.80 -16.56
CA THR A 341 0.58 1.29 -15.44
C THR A 341 1.46 1.01 -14.22
N LEU A 342 2.66 0.44 -14.42
CA LEU A 342 3.60 0.17 -13.34
C LEU A 342 4.16 1.46 -12.73
N ALA A 343 4.55 2.46 -13.54
CA ALA A 343 4.98 3.76 -13.04
C ALA A 343 3.85 4.48 -12.28
N LEU A 344 2.61 4.39 -12.78
CA LEU A 344 1.45 4.94 -12.09
C LEU A 344 1.17 4.22 -10.76
N ALA A 345 1.39 2.91 -10.71
CA ALA A 345 1.28 2.10 -9.50
C ALA A 345 2.31 2.52 -8.44
N GLU A 346 3.58 2.76 -8.82
CA GLU A 346 4.61 3.28 -7.92
C GLU A 346 4.21 4.63 -7.32
N ILE A 347 3.71 5.55 -8.14
CA ILE A 347 3.28 6.88 -7.69
C ILE A 347 2.06 6.78 -6.75
N THR A 348 1.15 5.84 -7.00
CA THR A 348 -0.14 5.74 -6.32
C THR A 348 -0.07 4.86 -5.07
N GLY A 349 0.74 3.81 -5.08
CA GLY A 349 0.93 2.87 -3.98
C GLY A 349 1.49 3.51 -2.71
N ARG A 350 1.60 2.74 -1.66
CA ARG A 350 2.15 3.15 -0.36
C ARG A 350 3.38 2.30 -0.06
N SER A 351 4.54 2.92 0.09
CA SER A 351 5.72 2.25 0.61
C SER A 351 5.71 2.28 2.16
N TYR A 352 6.03 1.18 2.79
CA TYR A 352 6.12 1.06 4.25
C TYR A 352 7.54 0.73 4.72
N GLY A 353 8.53 1.01 3.92
CA GLY A 353 9.92 0.64 4.17
C GLY A 353 10.23 -0.79 3.71
N GLY A 354 11.53 -1.12 3.63
CA GLY A 354 11.99 -2.45 3.21
C GLY A 354 11.63 -2.84 1.77
N GLY A 355 11.35 -1.87 0.90
CA GLY A 355 11.04 -2.11 -0.51
C GLY A 355 9.66 -2.73 -0.79
N VAL A 356 8.74 -2.70 0.18
CA VAL A 356 7.40 -3.24 0.01
C VAL A 356 6.42 -2.14 -0.39
N LEU A 357 5.81 -2.29 -1.56
CA LEU A 357 4.73 -1.44 -2.03
C LEU A 357 3.38 -2.06 -1.66
N THR A 358 2.50 -1.27 -1.05
CA THR A 358 1.18 -1.71 -0.60
C THR A 358 0.09 -0.97 -1.34
N PHE A 359 -0.95 -1.69 -1.72
CA PHE A 359 -2.15 -1.17 -2.34
C PHE A 359 -3.39 -1.51 -1.53
N GLU A 360 -4.23 -0.52 -1.27
CA GLU A 360 -5.62 -0.75 -0.92
C GLU A 360 -6.48 -0.67 -2.21
N PRO A 361 -7.72 -1.14 -2.21
CA PRO A 361 -8.57 -1.04 -3.40
C PRO A 361 -8.70 0.37 -3.97
N GLY A 362 -8.60 1.41 -3.12
CA GLY A 362 -8.65 2.80 -3.53
C GLY A 362 -7.48 3.24 -4.41
N GLU A 363 -6.28 2.74 -4.17
CA GLU A 363 -5.11 3.01 -5.01
C GLU A 363 -5.23 2.29 -6.36
N ILE A 364 -5.65 1.04 -6.36
CA ILE A 364 -5.83 0.29 -7.62
C ILE A 364 -6.90 0.93 -8.52
N ARG A 365 -7.98 1.47 -7.95
CA ARG A 365 -9.04 2.15 -8.72
C ARG A 365 -8.55 3.42 -9.43
N GLN A 366 -7.42 3.98 -9.05
CA GLN A 366 -6.81 5.16 -9.67
C GLN A 366 -5.87 4.81 -10.83
N LEU A 367 -5.58 3.53 -11.03
CA LEU A 367 -4.70 3.10 -12.12
C LEU A 367 -5.45 3.12 -13.45
N LYS A 368 -4.69 3.28 -14.53
CA LYS A 368 -5.15 3.18 -15.91
C LYS A 368 -4.38 2.09 -16.65
N ILE A 369 -5.05 1.38 -17.53
CA ILE A 369 -4.46 0.28 -18.30
C ILE A 369 -4.64 0.56 -19.80
N PRO A 370 -3.54 0.73 -20.57
CA PRO A 370 -3.62 0.87 -22.02
C PRO A 370 -4.11 -0.42 -22.68
N MET A 371 -5.35 -0.43 -23.17
CA MET A 371 -5.98 -1.62 -23.79
C MET A 371 -5.78 -1.71 -25.29
N LYS A 372 -5.16 -0.70 -25.93
CA LYS A 372 -4.93 -0.73 -27.39
C LYS A 372 -3.99 -1.87 -27.77
N ASN A 373 -4.44 -2.75 -28.66
CA ASN A 373 -3.75 -3.97 -29.11
C ASN A 373 -3.55 -5.03 -28.01
N ALA A 374 -4.29 -4.98 -26.90
CA ALA A 374 -4.22 -5.99 -25.84
C ALA A 374 -4.59 -7.40 -26.36
N GLU A 375 -5.43 -7.49 -27.41
CA GLU A 375 -5.78 -8.73 -28.09
C GLU A 375 -4.60 -9.46 -28.77
N LYS A 376 -3.46 -8.78 -28.92
CA LYS A 376 -2.23 -9.35 -29.47
C LYS A 376 -1.29 -9.90 -28.39
N LEU A 377 -1.61 -9.65 -27.13
CA LEU A 377 -0.83 -10.13 -25.98
C LEU A 377 -1.30 -11.55 -25.61
N ASP A 378 -0.35 -12.38 -25.24
CA ASP A 378 -0.61 -13.74 -24.79
C ASP A 378 -0.20 -13.85 -23.31
N VAL A 379 -1.19 -13.93 -22.43
CA VAL A 379 -0.98 -14.00 -20.98
C VAL A 379 -0.15 -15.23 -20.58
N ASN A 380 -0.23 -16.33 -21.34
CA ASN A 380 0.54 -17.55 -21.06
C ASN A 380 2.04 -17.42 -21.33
N LYS A 381 2.47 -16.36 -22.01
CA LYS A 381 3.89 -16.03 -22.26
C LYS A 381 4.46 -15.02 -21.28
N ILE A 382 3.67 -14.63 -20.29
CA ILE A 382 4.08 -13.69 -19.24
C ILE A 382 4.46 -14.50 -18.00
N ASP A 383 5.73 -14.57 -17.68
CA ASP A 383 6.27 -15.20 -16.46
C ASP A 383 6.94 -14.17 -15.55
#